data_056594eb3fe96abd85ac560beb2dc68c
#
_entry.id   056594eb3fe96abd85ac560beb2dc68c
#
_cell.length_a   1.000
_cell.length_b   1.000
_cell.length_c   1.000
_cell.angle_alpha   90.00
_cell.angle_beta   90.00
_cell.angle_gamma   90.00
#
_symmetry.space_group_name_H-M   'P 1'
#
loop_
_entity.id
_entity.type
_entity.pdbx_description
1 polymer ?
#
loop_
_entity_poly.entity_id
_entity_poly.type
_entity_poly.pdbx_seq_one_letter_code
_entity_poly.pdbx_strand_id
1 'polypeptide(L)'
;MNPLYPVIKLREGKDDAVKRFHPWIFSGAIAKAAPNLQAGDIVTVTNSKDEILGTGFCEAGNIAVKLLSFENTKIGAMFWQQRLNAAFETRKSLGFIDNPHTNCFRLVHSEGDNLPGLIVDIYGKTAVIQAQTEGMALNVNAIAKALEAIPELKIEAIYNKSSEAMQRMGKDAVNDGYLLGGKCEDFVLENDSKFLIDWEEGQKTGFFLDQRFNRDLVRKLAKDHTVLNTFCYTGGFSVTALQGGAKQVVSVDCSKKAIEICEKNITLNGFSNENNPSLVEDAKLYLQNMPENQYDMIILDPPAFAKNHKSLHRGLQGYKFINKEAIKKIQAGGLLFTFSCSQAVDKAQFQSIVMAAAIETGRKAKILYQLSQPEDHPINIYHPEGAYLKGLVLQID
;
A
#
# COMPACT_ATOMS: atom_id res chain seq x y z
N MET A 1 32.90 21.06 -0.09
CA MET A 1 32.78 20.17 -1.26
C MET A 1 31.96 20.89 -2.31
N ASN A 2 32.27 20.70 -3.61
CA ASN A 2 31.45 21.28 -4.67
C ASN A 2 30.20 20.45 -4.90
N PRO A 3 29.03 21.08 -5.18
CA PRO A 3 27.81 20.37 -5.55
C PRO A 3 28.02 19.49 -6.79
N LEU A 4 27.48 18.28 -6.77
CA LEU A 4 27.57 17.35 -7.90
C LEU A 4 26.50 17.64 -8.98
N TYR A 5 25.41 18.33 -8.61
CA TYR A 5 24.26 18.59 -9.47
C TYR A 5 23.81 20.07 -9.36
N PRO A 6 22.93 20.54 -10.24
CA PRO A 6 22.32 21.87 -10.12
C PRO A 6 21.75 22.10 -8.71
N VAL A 7 21.92 23.30 -8.19
CA VAL A 7 21.66 23.61 -6.79
C VAL A 7 20.25 24.17 -6.58
N ILE A 8 19.58 23.64 -5.56
CA ILE A 8 18.41 24.25 -4.92
C ILE A 8 18.85 24.74 -3.54
N LYS A 9 18.80 26.08 -3.33
CA LYS A 9 19.20 26.75 -2.08
C LYS A 9 17.94 26.99 -1.22
N LEU A 10 18.00 26.60 0.05
CA LEU A 10 16.93 26.83 1.01
C LEU A 10 17.03 28.22 1.64
N ARG A 11 15.90 28.76 2.06
CA ARG A 11 15.80 29.98 2.86
C ARG A 11 16.42 29.76 4.23
N GLU A 12 16.90 30.84 4.83
CA GLU A 12 17.38 30.80 6.20
C GLU A 12 16.33 30.28 7.17
N GLY A 13 16.70 29.34 8.06
CA GLY A 13 15.82 28.69 9.02
C GLY A 13 14.79 27.72 8.41
N LYS A 14 14.93 27.33 7.14
CA LYS A 14 14.05 26.36 6.47
C LYS A 14 14.72 25.00 6.20
N ASP A 15 15.89 24.77 6.79
CA ASP A 15 16.66 23.53 6.69
C ASP A 15 16.44 22.56 7.88
N ASP A 16 15.66 22.96 8.89
CA ASP A 16 15.42 22.15 10.09
C ASP A 16 14.82 20.78 9.81
N ALA A 17 13.85 20.69 8.87
CA ALA A 17 13.25 19.42 8.51
C ALA A 17 14.29 18.46 7.90
N VAL A 18 15.16 18.96 7.02
CA VAL A 18 16.24 18.17 6.39
C VAL A 18 17.27 17.74 7.44
N LYS A 19 17.65 18.61 8.36
CA LYS A 19 18.56 18.30 9.47
C LYS A 19 18.00 17.25 10.42
N ARG A 20 16.68 17.10 10.46
CA ARG A 20 15.96 16.03 11.18
C ARG A 20 15.66 14.81 10.31
N PHE A 21 16.34 14.68 9.17
CA PHE A 21 16.23 13.57 8.23
C PHE A 21 14.86 13.40 7.56
N HIS A 22 14.02 14.46 7.52
CA HIS A 22 12.78 14.42 6.75
C HIS A 22 13.10 14.46 5.25
N PRO A 23 12.63 13.50 4.42
CA PRO A 23 13.06 13.37 3.04
C PRO A 23 12.40 14.35 2.08
N TRP A 24 11.39 15.12 2.51
CA TRP A 24 10.67 16.06 1.66
C TRP A 24 11.04 17.50 1.93
N ILE A 25 11.25 18.24 0.86
CA ILE A 25 11.45 19.70 0.90
C ILE A 25 10.26 20.34 0.21
N PHE A 26 9.57 21.19 0.95
CA PHE A 26 8.41 21.91 0.42
C PHE A 26 8.82 23.17 -0.33
N SER A 27 8.06 23.54 -1.38
CA SER A 27 8.32 24.70 -2.23
C SER A 27 8.49 26.01 -1.47
N GLY A 28 7.75 26.18 -0.37
CA GLY A 28 7.88 27.36 0.52
C GLY A 28 9.24 27.49 1.22
N ALA A 29 10.06 26.44 1.26
CA ALA A 29 11.41 26.46 1.85
C ALA A 29 12.49 26.94 0.87
N ILE A 30 12.21 27.00 -0.43
CA ILE A 30 13.19 27.31 -1.48
C ILE A 30 13.40 28.82 -1.56
N ALA A 31 14.66 29.27 -1.47
CA ALA A 31 15.09 30.66 -1.73
C ALA A 31 15.43 30.84 -3.21
N LYS A 32 16.18 29.91 -3.79
CA LYS A 32 16.67 29.98 -5.17
C LYS A 32 16.85 28.57 -5.73
N ALA A 33 16.45 28.38 -6.97
CA ALA A 33 16.72 27.17 -7.74
C ALA A 33 17.62 27.50 -8.94
N ALA A 34 18.42 26.54 -9.38
CA ALA A 34 19.14 26.64 -10.64
C ALA A 34 18.14 26.87 -11.80
N PRO A 35 18.53 27.58 -12.84
CA PRO A 35 17.67 27.85 -13.99
C PRO A 35 17.37 26.53 -14.75
N ASN A 36 16.21 26.49 -15.42
CA ASN A 36 15.78 25.42 -16.32
C ASN A 36 15.62 24.01 -15.67
N LEU A 37 15.53 23.93 -14.33
CA LEU A 37 15.22 22.67 -13.66
C LEU A 37 13.83 22.18 -14.05
N GLN A 38 13.76 20.89 -14.33
CA GLN A 38 12.51 20.16 -14.59
C GLN A 38 12.25 19.12 -13.53
N ALA A 39 10.99 18.72 -13.38
CA ALA A 39 10.67 17.60 -12.52
C ALA A 39 11.40 16.34 -13.00
N GLY A 40 11.95 15.58 -12.05
CA GLY A 40 12.79 14.43 -12.34
C GLY A 40 14.29 14.72 -12.39
N ASP A 41 14.71 15.99 -12.51
CA ASP A 41 16.13 16.35 -12.46
C ASP A 41 16.75 16.03 -11.09
N ILE A 42 17.98 15.52 -11.12
CA ILE A 42 18.76 15.34 -9.89
C ILE A 42 19.32 16.67 -9.46
N VAL A 43 19.15 17.02 -8.19
CA VAL A 43 19.60 18.29 -7.61
C VAL A 43 20.40 18.08 -6.34
N THR A 44 21.35 18.99 -6.08
CA THR A 44 21.99 19.14 -4.78
C THR A 44 21.24 20.22 -4.00
N VAL A 45 20.88 19.94 -2.76
CA VAL A 45 20.21 20.89 -1.87
C VAL A 45 21.23 21.50 -0.93
N THR A 46 21.18 22.83 -0.76
CA THR A 46 22.04 23.57 0.18
C THR A 46 21.18 24.42 1.11
N ASN A 47 21.74 24.75 2.28
CA ASN A 47 21.14 25.75 3.16
C ASN A 47 21.51 27.21 2.70
N SER A 48 21.12 28.22 3.48
CA SER A 48 21.40 29.62 3.19
C SER A 48 22.88 29.97 3.18
N LYS A 49 23.75 29.16 3.80
CA LYS A 49 25.22 29.33 3.89
C LYS A 49 25.97 28.48 2.86
N ASP A 50 25.27 27.90 1.88
CA ASP A 50 25.82 27.01 0.84
C ASP A 50 26.39 25.68 1.37
N GLU A 51 26.02 25.26 2.61
CA GLU A 51 26.36 23.96 3.12
C GLU A 51 25.43 22.92 2.48
N ILE A 52 25.99 21.81 1.98
CA ILE A 52 25.23 20.76 1.32
C ILE A 52 24.41 19.98 2.35
N LEU A 53 23.13 19.83 2.08
CA LEU A 53 22.17 19.10 2.92
C LEU A 53 21.77 17.74 2.35
N GLY A 54 21.92 17.53 1.04
CA GLY A 54 21.57 16.27 0.41
C GLY A 54 21.43 16.33 -1.09
N THR A 55 21.10 15.18 -1.68
CA THR A 55 20.87 14.96 -3.11
C THR A 55 19.51 14.30 -3.30
N GLY A 56 18.73 14.76 -4.28
CA GLY A 56 17.39 14.22 -4.52
C GLY A 56 16.84 14.57 -5.89
N PHE A 57 15.59 14.21 -6.13
CA PHE A 57 14.87 14.61 -7.34
C PHE A 57 14.09 15.89 -7.12
N CYS A 58 14.19 16.80 -8.10
CA CYS A 58 13.29 17.93 -8.23
C CYS A 58 11.89 17.43 -8.61
N GLU A 59 10.85 17.97 -7.97
CA GLU A 59 9.47 17.57 -8.19
C GLU A 59 8.59 18.77 -8.53
N ALA A 60 7.49 18.54 -9.23
CA ALA A 60 6.48 19.56 -9.46
C ALA A 60 5.48 19.61 -8.29
N GLY A 61 5.12 20.81 -7.85
CA GLY A 61 4.07 21.03 -6.84
C GLY A 61 4.57 21.44 -5.46
N ASN A 62 3.80 21.12 -4.42
CA ASN A 62 4.10 21.56 -3.05
C ASN A 62 5.34 20.89 -2.46
N ILE A 63 5.55 19.60 -2.76
CA ILE A 63 6.80 18.90 -2.44
C ILE A 63 7.74 19.15 -3.61
N ALA A 64 8.72 20.01 -3.41
CA ALA A 64 9.60 20.47 -4.49
C ALA A 64 10.86 19.62 -4.66
N VAL A 65 11.30 18.94 -3.60
CA VAL A 65 12.42 17.98 -3.69
C VAL A 65 12.10 16.78 -2.81
N LYS A 66 12.38 15.58 -3.34
CA LYS A 66 12.43 14.34 -2.58
C LYS A 66 13.88 13.87 -2.49
N LEU A 67 14.42 13.86 -1.27
CA LEU A 67 15.82 13.51 -1.02
C LEU A 67 16.02 11.99 -1.11
N LEU A 68 17.02 11.58 -1.88
CA LEU A 68 17.54 10.23 -1.99
C LEU A 68 18.68 9.97 -1.01
N SER A 69 19.39 11.03 -0.64
CA SER A 69 20.51 11.01 0.29
C SER A 69 20.61 12.34 1.02
N PHE A 70 21.01 12.30 2.29
CA PHE A 70 21.33 13.49 3.11
C PHE A 70 22.81 13.88 2.97
N GLU A 71 23.47 13.43 1.93
CA GLU A 71 24.85 13.72 1.59
C GLU A 71 24.97 14.14 0.12
N ASN A 72 26.14 14.65 -0.27
CA ASN A 72 26.48 14.94 -1.67
C ASN A 72 26.78 13.64 -2.42
N THR A 73 25.75 12.95 -2.84
CA THR A 73 25.84 11.58 -3.36
C THR A 73 25.66 11.54 -4.87
N LYS A 74 26.56 10.84 -5.57
CA LYS A 74 26.39 10.57 -7.00
C LYS A 74 25.33 9.52 -7.24
N ILE A 75 24.24 9.90 -7.92
CA ILE A 75 23.17 8.98 -8.31
C ILE A 75 23.53 8.28 -9.61
N GLY A 76 23.68 6.97 -9.59
CA GLY A 76 24.06 6.14 -10.73
C GLY A 76 23.90 4.66 -10.39
N ALA A 77 24.44 3.76 -11.23
CA ALA A 77 24.24 2.31 -11.09
C ALA A 77 24.62 1.79 -9.69
N MET A 78 25.74 2.23 -9.13
CA MET A 78 26.18 1.84 -7.78
C MET A 78 25.21 2.30 -6.69
N PHE A 79 24.62 3.50 -6.83
CA PHE A 79 23.63 4.02 -5.88
C PHE A 79 22.40 3.10 -5.86
N TRP A 80 21.84 2.80 -7.03
CA TRP A 80 20.66 1.93 -7.15
C TRP A 80 20.94 0.55 -6.57
N GLN A 81 22.11 -0.04 -6.91
CA GLN A 81 22.49 -1.35 -6.38
C GLN A 81 22.59 -1.35 -4.86
N GLN A 82 23.24 -0.35 -4.27
CA GLN A 82 23.37 -0.24 -2.80
C GLN A 82 22.01 -0.08 -2.11
N ARG A 83 21.12 0.75 -2.66
CA ARG A 83 19.80 0.98 -2.08
C ARG A 83 18.89 -0.25 -2.16
N LEU A 84 18.90 -0.93 -3.32
CA LEU A 84 18.11 -2.14 -3.50
C LEU A 84 18.66 -3.31 -2.68
N ASN A 85 19.98 -3.45 -2.57
CA ASN A 85 20.58 -4.42 -1.67
C ASN A 85 20.21 -4.16 -0.21
N ALA A 86 20.19 -2.91 0.25
CA ALA A 86 19.77 -2.59 1.61
C ALA A 86 18.30 -2.97 1.87
N ALA A 87 17.40 -2.69 0.93
CA ALA A 87 16.01 -3.11 0.99
C ALA A 87 15.87 -4.65 0.98
N PHE A 88 16.64 -5.33 0.14
CA PHE A 88 16.71 -6.78 0.07
C PHE A 88 17.18 -7.40 1.40
N GLU A 89 18.29 -6.92 1.97
CA GLU A 89 18.81 -7.44 3.25
C GLU A 89 17.81 -7.24 4.39
N THR A 90 17.05 -6.15 4.38
CA THR A 90 15.94 -5.95 5.33
C THR A 90 14.90 -7.06 5.18
N ARG A 91 14.42 -7.37 3.96
CA ARG A 91 13.42 -8.43 3.73
C ARG A 91 13.97 -9.81 4.02
N LYS A 92 15.23 -10.03 3.76
CA LYS A 92 15.93 -11.28 4.11
C LYS A 92 15.98 -11.49 5.63
N SER A 93 16.32 -10.46 6.39
CA SER A 93 16.33 -10.52 7.86
C SER A 93 14.94 -10.72 8.47
N LEU A 94 13.89 -10.30 7.76
CA LEU A 94 12.48 -10.50 8.12
C LEU A 94 11.91 -11.86 7.66
N GLY A 95 12.71 -12.70 6.97
CA GLY A 95 12.31 -14.04 6.55
C GLY A 95 11.44 -14.10 5.31
N PHE A 96 11.48 -13.08 4.44
CA PHE A 96 10.74 -13.11 3.17
C PHE A 96 11.49 -13.83 2.04
N ILE A 97 12.81 -13.95 2.14
CA ILE A 97 13.63 -14.58 1.11
C ILE A 97 13.70 -16.08 1.37
N ASP A 98 13.59 -16.88 0.31
CA ASP A 98 13.54 -18.34 0.35
C ASP A 98 12.47 -18.92 1.31
N ASN A 99 11.38 -18.18 1.52
CA ASN A 99 10.27 -18.59 2.35
C ASN A 99 9.35 -19.56 1.59
N PRO A 100 9.19 -20.82 2.01
CA PRO A 100 8.39 -21.80 1.29
C PRO A 100 6.89 -21.54 1.38
N HIS A 101 6.44 -20.70 2.33
CA HIS A 101 5.03 -20.42 2.59
C HIS A 101 4.56 -19.10 1.99
N THR A 102 5.52 -18.20 1.66
CA THR A 102 5.21 -16.85 1.14
C THR A 102 6.27 -16.45 0.13
N ASN A 103 5.88 -16.22 -1.13
CA ASN A 103 6.75 -15.75 -2.20
C ASN A 103 6.27 -14.43 -2.82
N CYS A 104 5.37 -13.73 -2.14
CA CYS A 104 4.95 -12.39 -2.56
C CYS A 104 5.10 -11.39 -1.40
N PHE A 105 5.80 -10.29 -1.65
CA PHE A 105 6.10 -9.28 -0.64
C PHE A 105 6.53 -7.97 -1.29
N ARG A 106 6.46 -6.88 -0.53
CA ARG A 106 6.99 -5.58 -0.96
C ARG A 106 8.49 -5.49 -0.69
N LEU A 107 9.28 -5.44 -1.75
CA LEU A 107 10.73 -5.28 -1.65
C LEU A 107 11.13 -3.84 -1.35
N VAL A 108 10.46 -2.86 -1.98
CA VAL A 108 10.74 -1.43 -1.77
C VAL A 108 9.45 -0.69 -1.44
N HIS A 109 9.42 0.00 -0.31
CA HIS A 109 8.32 0.81 0.17
C HIS A 109 8.70 2.29 0.27
N SER A 110 8.97 2.91 -0.86
CA SER A 110 9.14 4.36 -1.01
C SER A 110 10.07 4.98 0.05
N GLU A 111 9.62 6.01 0.77
CA GLU A 111 10.34 6.71 1.83
C GLU A 111 10.78 5.78 2.98
N GLY A 112 10.06 4.68 3.19
CA GLY A 112 10.41 3.66 4.19
C GLY A 112 11.73 2.96 3.90
N ASP A 113 12.09 2.81 2.63
CA ASP A 113 13.35 2.23 2.17
C ASP A 113 14.34 3.29 1.62
N ASN A 114 14.13 4.57 1.95
CA ASN A 114 14.93 5.72 1.46
C ASN A 114 15.02 5.80 -0.08
N LEU A 115 13.95 5.40 -0.76
CA LEU A 115 13.74 5.49 -2.20
C LEU A 115 12.39 6.18 -2.51
N PRO A 116 12.26 7.48 -2.16
CA PRO A 116 11.01 8.22 -2.24
C PRO A 116 10.34 8.12 -3.61
N GLY A 117 9.10 7.62 -3.62
CA GLY A 117 8.33 7.46 -4.84
C GLY A 117 8.62 6.18 -5.62
N LEU A 118 9.37 5.22 -5.08
CA LEU A 118 9.56 3.90 -5.68
C LEU A 118 8.81 2.82 -4.88
N ILE A 119 8.02 2.03 -5.57
CA ILE A 119 7.44 0.79 -5.07
C ILE A 119 8.00 -0.36 -5.92
N VAL A 120 8.41 -1.43 -5.27
CA VAL A 120 8.75 -2.70 -5.94
C VAL A 120 8.10 -3.83 -5.15
N ASP A 121 7.20 -4.55 -5.82
CA ASP A 121 6.55 -5.74 -5.26
C ASP A 121 7.07 -6.98 -5.97
N ILE A 122 7.37 -8.02 -5.21
CA ILE A 122 7.78 -9.33 -5.71
C ILE A 122 6.58 -10.25 -5.69
N TYR A 123 6.34 -10.91 -6.80
CA TYR A 123 5.32 -11.95 -6.99
C TYR A 123 6.00 -13.19 -7.57
N GLY A 124 6.42 -14.11 -6.69
CA GLY A 124 7.25 -15.26 -7.08
C GLY A 124 8.56 -14.82 -7.73
N LYS A 125 8.70 -15.04 -9.05
CA LYS A 125 9.88 -14.63 -9.82
C LYS A 125 9.68 -13.34 -10.63
N THR A 126 8.54 -12.68 -10.47
CA THR A 126 8.22 -11.42 -11.14
C THR A 126 8.37 -10.25 -10.18
N ALA A 127 9.15 -9.24 -10.56
CA ALA A 127 9.19 -7.94 -9.88
C ALA A 127 8.28 -6.94 -10.61
N VAL A 128 7.37 -6.31 -9.88
CA VAL A 128 6.53 -5.22 -10.41
C VAL A 128 7.01 -3.90 -9.85
N ILE A 129 7.49 -3.02 -10.73
CA ILE A 129 7.98 -1.68 -10.39
C ILE A 129 6.85 -0.68 -10.61
N GLN A 130 6.61 0.19 -9.63
CA GLN A 130 5.76 1.35 -9.77
C GLN A 130 6.51 2.61 -9.35
N ALA A 131 6.85 3.45 -10.32
CA ALA A 131 7.39 4.78 -10.09
C ALA A 131 6.22 5.75 -9.84
N GLN A 132 6.26 6.44 -8.71
CA GLN A 132 5.26 7.42 -8.29
C GLN A 132 5.77 8.87 -8.41
N THR A 133 6.97 9.05 -8.97
CA THR A 133 7.62 10.35 -9.22
C THR A 133 8.31 10.31 -10.57
N GLU A 134 8.49 11.48 -11.18
CA GLU A 134 9.14 11.58 -12.49
C GLU A 134 10.61 11.13 -12.44
N GLY A 135 11.32 11.50 -11.36
CA GLY A 135 12.69 11.06 -11.17
C GLY A 135 12.84 9.54 -11.10
N MET A 136 11.93 8.83 -10.44
CA MET A 136 11.91 7.36 -10.42
C MET A 136 11.57 6.78 -11.78
N ALA A 137 10.59 7.36 -12.50
CA ALA A 137 10.19 6.90 -13.83
C ALA A 137 11.35 7.02 -14.85
N LEU A 138 12.10 8.12 -14.81
CA LEU A 138 13.29 8.32 -15.67
C LEU A 138 14.41 7.32 -15.36
N ASN A 139 14.44 6.74 -14.16
CA ASN A 139 15.47 5.79 -13.73
C ASN A 139 15.01 4.33 -13.71
N VAL A 140 13.79 4.02 -14.19
CA VAL A 140 13.20 2.68 -14.09
C VAL A 140 14.09 1.58 -14.70
N ASN A 141 14.76 1.84 -15.82
CA ASN A 141 15.67 0.88 -16.45
C ASN A 141 16.94 0.62 -15.62
N ALA A 142 17.47 1.64 -14.94
CA ALA A 142 18.62 1.48 -14.04
C ALA A 142 18.23 0.71 -12.77
N ILE A 143 17.01 0.95 -12.26
CA ILE A 143 16.42 0.23 -11.13
C ILE A 143 16.21 -1.24 -11.53
N ALA A 144 15.65 -1.53 -12.71
CA ALA A 144 15.44 -2.89 -13.21
C ALA A 144 16.76 -3.68 -13.31
N LYS A 145 17.81 -3.07 -13.87
CA LYS A 145 19.14 -3.69 -13.93
C LYS A 145 19.73 -3.97 -12.55
N ALA A 146 19.50 -3.10 -11.59
CA ALA A 146 19.98 -3.30 -10.23
C ALA A 146 19.19 -4.37 -9.48
N LEU A 147 17.90 -4.57 -9.78
CA LEU A 147 17.11 -5.71 -9.28
C LEU A 147 17.58 -7.03 -9.86
N GLU A 148 17.82 -7.09 -11.17
CA GLU A 148 18.34 -8.27 -11.85
C GLU A 148 19.71 -8.71 -11.30
N ALA A 149 20.49 -7.77 -10.80
CA ALA A 149 21.81 -8.03 -10.21
C ALA A 149 21.75 -8.55 -8.75
N ILE A 150 20.58 -8.89 -8.21
CA ILE A 150 20.40 -9.55 -6.89
C ILE A 150 20.00 -11.02 -7.13
N PRO A 151 20.96 -11.97 -7.16
CA PRO A 151 20.69 -13.34 -7.60
C PRO A 151 19.70 -14.08 -6.70
N GLU A 152 19.69 -13.78 -5.41
CA GLU A 152 18.83 -14.43 -4.42
C GLU A 152 17.34 -14.12 -4.63
N LEU A 153 16.99 -13.04 -5.32
CA LEU A 153 15.60 -12.75 -5.70
C LEU A 153 15.07 -13.67 -6.79
N LYS A 154 15.98 -14.35 -7.55
CA LYS A 154 15.62 -15.29 -8.62
C LYS A 154 14.62 -14.70 -9.64
N ILE A 155 14.77 -13.41 -9.96
CA ILE A 155 13.86 -12.67 -10.84
C ILE A 155 14.03 -13.19 -12.29
N GLU A 156 12.93 -13.59 -12.91
CA GLU A 156 12.83 -13.98 -14.32
C GLU A 156 12.07 -12.94 -15.16
N ALA A 157 11.23 -12.10 -14.51
CA ALA A 157 10.47 -11.05 -15.17
C ALA A 157 10.47 -9.76 -14.35
N ILE A 158 10.51 -8.62 -15.04
CA ILE A 158 10.32 -7.29 -14.43
C ILE A 158 9.26 -6.56 -15.25
N TYR A 159 8.18 -6.15 -14.58
CA TYR A 159 7.09 -5.40 -15.18
C TYR A 159 7.06 -3.97 -14.63
N ASN A 160 7.07 -2.98 -15.51
CA ASN A 160 6.85 -1.58 -15.14
C ASN A 160 5.35 -1.26 -15.17
N LYS A 161 4.80 -0.83 -14.03
CA LYS A 161 3.39 -0.41 -13.88
C LYS A 161 3.31 1.02 -13.35
N SER A 162 3.86 1.96 -14.11
CA SER A 162 3.99 3.36 -13.67
C SER A 162 3.05 4.31 -14.40
N SER A 163 2.38 3.88 -15.49
CA SER A 163 1.59 4.76 -16.36
C SER A 163 0.49 5.51 -15.61
N GLU A 164 -0.31 4.82 -14.80
CA GLU A 164 -1.39 5.45 -14.04
C GLU A 164 -0.88 6.52 -13.05
N ALA A 165 0.26 6.26 -12.39
CA ALA A 165 0.87 7.22 -11.48
C ALA A 165 1.39 8.46 -12.23
N MET A 166 1.98 8.26 -13.41
CA MET A 166 2.51 9.34 -14.24
C MET A 166 1.38 10.15 -14.89
N GLN A 167 0.31 9.52 -15.36
CA GLN A 167 -0.88 10.21 -15.91
C GLN A 167 -1.53 11.13 -14.88
N ARG A 168 -1.61 10.71 -13.60
CA ARG A 168 -2.11 11.59 -12.52
C ARG A 168 -1.25 12.85 -12.34
N MET A 169 -0.01 12.83 -12.78
CA MET A 169 0.92 13.96 -12.79
C MET A 169 0.94 14.72 -14.11
N GLY A 170 0.07 14.35 -15.07
CA GLY A 170 0.00 14.96 -16.41
C GLY A 170 1.14 14.51 -17.33
N LYS A 171 1.67 13.30 -17.14
CA LYS A 171 2.77 12.72 -17.93
C LYS A 171 2.28 11.46 -18.64
N ASP A 172 1.87 11.60 -19.89
CA ASP A 172 1.30 10.50 -20.68
C ASP A 172 2.35 9.65 -21.42
N ALA A 173 3.64 9.99 -21.31
CA ALA A 173 4.71 9.34 -22.08
C ALA A 173 5.26 8.05 -21.45
N VAL A 174 4.81 7.64 -20.27
CA VAL A 174 5.26 6.42 -19.60
C VAL A 174 4.28 5.29 -19.87
N ASN A 175 4.75 4.26 -20.57
CA ASN A 175 3.97 3.06 -20.84
C ASN A 175 4.28 1.95 -19.84
N ASP A 176 3.24 1.19 -19.49
CA ASP A 176 3.41 -0.06 -18.77
C ASP A 176 3.96 -1.15 -19.70
N GLY A 177 4.68 -2.12 -19.14
CA GLY A 177 5.21 -3.24 -19.93
C GLY A 177 6.38 -3.95 -19.26
N TYR A 178 6.74 -5.09 -19.86
CA TYR A 178 7.90 -5.86 -19.40
C TYR A 178 9.21 -5.17 -19.77
N LEU A 179 10.10 -5.04 -18.79
CA LEU A 179 11.49 -4.59 -18.95
C LEU A 179 12.44 -5.78 -19.05
N LEU A 180 12.03 -6.93 -18.50
CA LEU A 180 12.74 -8.20 -18.57
C LEU A 180 11.70 -9.33 -18.65
N GLY A 181 11.95 -10.35 -19.47
CA GLY A 181 11.14 -11.57 -19.53
C GLY A 181 9.70 -11.35 -19.95
N GLY A 182 8.80 -12.12 -19.34
CA GLY A 182 7.36 -12.12 -19.56
C GLY A 182 6.67 -12.79 -18.39
N LYS A 183 5.34 -12.97 -18.43
CA LYS A 183 4.60 -13.63 -17.36
C LYS A 183 5.09 -15.06 -17.16
N CYS A 184 5.54 -15.40 -15.97
CA CYS A 184 6.18 -16.67 -15.65
C CYS A 184 5.49 -17.50 -14.57
N GLU A 185 4.46 -16.98 -13.89
CA GLU A 185 3.76 -17.69 -12.82
C GLU A 185 2.25 -17.63 -12.98
N ASP A 186 1.59 -18.74 -12.62
CA ASP A 186 0.14 -18.82 -12.62
C ASP A 186 -0.47 -18.33 -11.31
N PHE A 187 0.25 -18.48 -10.17
CA PHE A 187 -0.17 -18.01 -8.85
C PHE A 187 1.04 -17.75 -7.93
N VAL A 188 0.81 -16.99 -6.88
CA VAL A 188 1.77 -16.76 -5.79
C VAL A 188 1.27 -17.35 -4.48
N LEU A 189 2.18 -17.47 -3.51
CA LEU A 189 1.89 -17.94 -2.16
C LEU A 189 1.95 -16.78 -1.16
N GLU A 190 0.96 -16.68 -0.30
CA GLU A 190 0.98 -15.87 0.90
C GLU A 190 0.49 -16.72 2.08
N ASN A 191 1.38 -17.07 3.01
CA ASN A 191 1.08 -17.93 4.16
C ASN A 191 0.33 -19.22 3.74
N ASP A 192 0.86 -19.96 2.76
CA ASP A 192 0.30 -21.14 2.13
C ASP A 192 -0.99 -20.92 1.32
N SER A 193 -1.55 -19.73 1.30
CA SER A 193 -2.68 -19.39 0.42
C SER A 193 -2.19 -19.12 -0.99
N LYS A 194 -2.89 -19.64 -1.98
CA LYS A 194 -2.59 -19.43 -3.40
C LYS A 194 -3.41 -18.27 -3.95
N PHE A 195 -2.76 -17.33 -4.64
CA PHE A 195 -3.44 -16.20 -5.25
C PHE A 195 -3.02 -15.99 -6.70
N LEU A 196 -3.99 -15.88 -7.58
CA LEU A 196 -3.82 -15.33 -8.92
C LEU A 196 -3.64 -13.82 -8.82
N ILE A 197 -2.58 -13.31 -9.40
CA ILE A 197 -2.28 -11.88 -9.39
C ILE A 197 -2.31 -11.35 -10.82
N ASP A 198 -3.07 -10.30 -11.02
CA ASP A 198 -3.12 -9.56 -12.28
C ASP A 198 -2.42 -8.21 -12.09
N TRP A 199 -1.10 -8.19 -12.32
CA TRP A 199 -0.35 -6.93 -12.26
C TRP A 199 -0.50 -6.09 -13.53
N GLU A 200 -0.94 -6.66 -14.65
CA GLU A 200 -1.10 -5.92 -15.91
C GLU A 200 -2.32 -5.01 -15.88
N GLU A 201 -3.50 -5.55 -15.52
CA GLU A 201 -4.76 -4.83 -15.52
C GLU A 201 -5.36 -4.60 -14.11
N GLY A 202 -4.82 -5.27 -13.09
CA GLY A 202 -5.27 -5.15 -11.70
C GLY A 202 -4.94 -3.78 -11.09
N GLN A 203 -5.55 -3.49 -9.95
CA GLN A 203 -5.29 -2.25 -9.22
C GLN A 203 -3.87 -2.22 -8.63
N LYS A 204 -3.24 -1.05 -8.57
CA LYS A 204 -1.87 -0.84 -8.06
C LYS A 204 -0.91 -1.82 -8.74
N THR A 205 -0.19 -2.62 -7.98
CA THR A 205 0.73 -3.66 -8.47
C THR A 205 0.07 -5.04 -8.66
N GLY A 206 -1.26 -5.15 -8.46
CA GLY A 206 -2.04 -6.38 -8.66
C GLY A 206 -2.64 -6.98 -7.40
N PHE A 207 -2.01 -6.78 -6.24
CA PHE A 207 -2.49 -7.29 -4.95
C PHE A 207 -2.21 -6.31 -3.80
N PHE A 208 -2.96 -6.43 -2.70
CA PHE A 208 -2.81 -5.59 -1.51
C PHE A 208 -1.96 -6.31 -0.46
N LEU A 209 -0.63 -6.30 -0.66
CA LEU A 209 0.34 -6.94 0.24
C LEU A 209 0.35 -6.31 1.63
N ASP A 210 -0.08 -5.05 1.75
CA ASP A 210 -0.19 -4.31 3.01
C ASP A 210 -1.21 -4.88 4.00
N GLN A 211 -2.08 -5.79 3.55
CA GLN A 211 -3.08 -6.46 4.40
C GLN A 211 -2.65 -7.87 4.87
N ARG A 212 -1.43 -8.34 4.59
CA ARG A 212 -0.97 -9.71 4.90
C ARG A 212 -1.20 -10.10 6.36
N PHE A 213 -0.75 -9.30 7.31
CA PHE A 213 -0.93 -9.59 8.73
C PHE A 213 -2.38 -9.59 9.16
N ASN A 214 -3.16 -8.69 8.58
CA ASN A 214 -4.57 -8.58 8.88
C ASN A 214 -5.34 -9.79 8.33
N ARG A 215 -4.95 -10.30 7.16
CA ARG A 215 -5.47 -11.57 6.60
C ARG A 215 -5.11 -12.77 7.48
N ASP A 216 -3.87 -12.84 7.98
CA ASP A 216 -3.46 -13.93 8.89
C ASP A 216 -4.24 -13.88 10.23
N LEU A 217 -4.54 -12.68 10.73
CA LEU A 217 -5.39 -12.54 11.91
C LEU A 217 -6.84 -12.99 11.63
N VAL A 218 -7.40 -12.69 10.46
CA VAL A 218 -8.71 -13.21 10.04
C VAL A 218 -8.67 -14.74 10.01
N ARG A 219 -7.63 -15.33 9.40
CA ARG A 219 -7.44 -16.80 9.37
C ARG A 219 -7.45 -17.41 10.78
N LYS A 220 -6.78 -16.79 11.75
CA LYS A 220 -6.73 -17.25 13.15
C LYS A 220 -8.07 -17.17 13.86
N LEU A 221 -8.93 -16.22 13.51
CA LEU A 221 -10.18 -15.94 14.22
C LEU A 221 -11.43 -16.46 13.47
N ALA A 222 -11.31 -16.93 12.24
CA ALA A 222 -12.46 -17.25 11.38
C ALA A 222 -13.14 -18.60 11.65
N LYS A 223 -12.54 -19.46 12.51
CA LYS A 223 -13.08 -20.80 12.75
C LYS A 223 -14.55 -20.75 13.20
N ASP A 224 -15.38 -21.52 12.52
CA ASP A 224 -16.82 -21.67 12.79
C ASP A 224 -17.67 -20.41 12.55
N HIS A 225 -17.09 -19.33 11.99
CA HIS A 225 -17.82 -18.10 11.67
C HIS A 225 -18.48 -18.13 10.29
N THR A 226 -19.60 -17.42 10.16
CA THR A 226 -20.21 -17.01 8.89
C THR A 226 -19.73 -15.59 8.57
N VAL A 227 -18.90 -15.47 7.55
CA VAL A 227 -18.11 -14.28 7.25
C VAL A 227 -18.71 -13.48 6.11
N LEU A 228 -18.81 -12.15 6.27
CA LEU A 228 -19.03 -11.21 5.18
C LEU A 228 -17.75 -10.44 4.91
N ASN A 229 -17.21 -10.56 3.69
CA ASN A 229 -16.07 -9.77 3.23
C ASN A 229 -16.56 -8.74 2.21
N THR A 230 -16.64 -7.46 2.59
CA THR A 230 -17.02 -6.36 1.70
C THR A 230 -15.80 -5.64 1.13
N PHE A 231 -15.94 -5.09 -0.09
CA PHE A 231 -14.82 -4.54 -0.85
C PHE A 231 -13.73 -5.61 -1.04
N CYS A 232 -14.19 -6.83 -1.35
CA CYS A 232 -13.34 -8.02 -1.25
C CYS A 232 -12.22 -8.07 -2.30
N TYR A 233 -12.27 -7.22 -3.35
CA TYR A 233 -11.34 -7.24 -4.46
C TYR A 233 -11.18 -8.66 -5.00
N THR A 234 -9.96 -9.20 -5.08
CA THR A 234 -9.68 -10.56 -5.56
C THR A 234 -9.81 -11.65 -4.46
N GLY A 235 -10.46 -11.35 -3.35
CA GLY A 235 -10.84 -12.34 -2.32
C GLY A 235 -9.73 -12.70 -1.32
N GLY A 236 -8.74 -11.84 -1.12
CA GLY A 236 -7.64 -12.13 -0.19
C GLY A 236 -8.12 -12.50 1.22
N PHE A 237 -9.01 -11.72 1.82
CA PHE A 237 -9.61 -12.05 3.13
C PHE A 237 -10.57 -13.23 3.05
N SER A 238 -11.28 -13.43 1.93
CA SER A 238 -12.21 -14.54 1.77
C SER A 238 -11.49 -15.89 1.81
N VAL A 239 -10.41 -16.04 1.03
CA VAL A 239 -9.59 -17.25 1.01
C VAL A 239 -9.01 -17.54 2.39
N THR A 240 -8.44 -16.52 3.06
CA THR A 240 -7.83 -16.73 4.38
C THR A 240 -8.84 -17.05 5.48
N ALA A 241 -10.07 -16.49 5.41
CA ALA A 241 -11.15 -16.87 6.32
C ALA A 241 -11.56 -18.34 6.13
N LEU A 242 -11.70 -18.80 4.87
CA LEU A 242 -12.01 -20.20 4.56
C LEU A 242 -10.92 -21.15 5.05
N GLN A 243 -9.65 -20.82 4.84
CA GLN A 243 -8.53 -21.61 5.36
C GLN A 243 -8.48 -21.63 6.90
N GLY A 244 -9.00 -20.58 7.55
CA GLY A 244 -9.18 -20.48 8.99
C GLY A 244 -10.34 -21.32 9.53
N GLY A 245 -11.11 -21.99 8.66
CA GLY A 245 -12.24 -22.84 9.04
C GLY A 245 -13.56 -22.07 9.17
N ALA A 246 -13.74 -20.97 8.46
CA ALA A 246 -15.04 -20.32 8.34
C ALA A 246 -16.08 -21.30 7.77
N LYS A 247 -17.30 -21.27 8.31
CA LYS A 247 -18.43 -22.11 7.82
C LYS A 247 -18.87 -21.69 6.42
N GLN A 248 -18.89 -20.39 6.19
CA GLN A 248 -19.26 -19.77 4.94
C GLN A 248 -18.61 -18.39 4.83
N VAL A 249 -18.24 -18.01 3.62
CA VAL A 249 -17.79 -16.66 3.31
C VAL A 249 -18.61 -16.09 2.17
N VAL A 250 -19.24 -14.94 2.38
CA VAL A 250 -19.87 -14.13 1.33
C VAL A 250 -18.93 -13.00 0.97
N SER A 251 -18.55 -12.91 -0.30
CA SER A 251 -17.64 -11.91 -0.85
C SER A 251 -18.41 -10.87 -1.67
N VAL A 252 -18.21 -9.56 -1.45
CA VAL A 252 -18.94 -8.52 -2.16
C VAL A 252 -17.97 -7.47 -2.70
N ASP A 253 -18.01 -7.22 -4.00
CA ASP A 253 -17.28 -6.13 -4.67
C ASP A 253 -18.07 -5.63 -5.90
N CYS A 254 -17.94 -4.35 -6.22
CA CYS A 254 -18.60 -3.78 -7.40
C CYS A 254 -17.90 -4.13 -8.73
N SER A 255 -16.65 -4.59 -8.69
CA SER A 255 -15.86 -4.95 -9.86
C SER A 255 -16.11 -6.41 -10.27
N LYS A 256 -16.79 -6.60 -11.42
CA LYS A 256 -17.00 -7.93 -11.99
C LYS A 256 -15.70 -8.69 -12.19
N LYS A 257 -14.65 -8.03 -12.72
CA LYS A 257 -13.32 -8.64 -12.91
C LYS A 257 -12.69 -9.09 -11.59
N ALA A 258 -12.81 -8.30 -10.53
CA ALA A 258 -12.31 -8.66 -9.21
C ALA A 258 -13.04 -9.90 -8.66
N ILE A 259 -14.35 -9.96 -8.80
CA ILE A 259 -15.16 -11.12 -8.40
C ILE A 259 -14.79 -12.37 -9.17
N GLU A 260 -14.59 -12.30 -10.50
CA GLU A 260 -14.14 -13.46 -11.30
C GLU A 260 -12.79 -14.02 -10.81
N ILE A 261 -11.86 -13.14 -10.39
CA ILE A 261 -10.58 -13.57 -9.80
C ILE A 261 -10.78 -14.10 -8.37
N CYS A 262 -11.68 -13.51 -7.58
CA CYS A 262 -12.03 -13.99 -6.24
C CYS A 262 -12.54 -15.43 -6.29
N GLU A 263 -13.47 -15.75 -7.19
CA GLU A 263 -14.00 -17.11 -7.40
C GLU A 263 -12.90 -18.11 -7.81
N LYS A 264 -12.00 -17.69 -8.70
CA LYS A 264 -10.83 -18.49 -9.08
C LYS A 264 -9.91 -18.74 -7.89
N ASN A 265 -9.65 -17.72 -7.06
CA ASN A 265 -8.82 -17.84 -5.87
C ASN A 265 -9.45 -18.78 -4.82
N ILE A 266 -10.77 -18.71 -4.59
CA ILE A 266 -11.50 -19.63 -3.73
C ILE A 266 -11.32 -21.07 -4.23
N THR A 267 -11.55 -21.31 -5.53
CA THR A 267 -11.41 -22.64 -6.15
C THR A 267 -9.96 -23.15 -6.13
N LEU A 268 -8.97 -22.27 -6.40
CA LEU A 268 -7.53 -22.59 -6.39
C LEU A 268 -7.06 -23.11 -5.02
N ASN A 269 -7.73 -22.68 -3.95
CA ASN A 269 -7.46 -23.12 -2.59
C ASN A 269 -8.35 -24.30 -2.12
N GLY A 270 -9.11 -24.92 -3.05
CA GLY A 270 -9.88 -26.14 -2.78
C GLY A 270 -11.26 -25.92 -2.17
N PHE A 271 -11.79 -24.69 -2.20
CA PHE A 271 -13.12 -24.39 -1.67
C PHE A 271 -14.17 -24.26 -2.78
N SER A 272 -15.45 -24.56 -2.46
CA SER A 272 -16.58 -24.45 -3.38
C SER A 272 -17.17 -23.04 -3.39
N ASN A 273 -17.38 -22.47 -4.58
CA ASN A 273 -18.10 -21.22 -4.75
C ASN A 273 -19.62 -21.33 -4.48
N GLU A 274 -20.21 -22.52 -4.60
CA GLU A 274 -21.64 -22.72 -4.28
C GLU A 274 -21.94 -22.43 -2.82
N ASN A 275 -21.03 -22.83 -1.92
CA ASN A 275 -21.15 -22.58 -0.49
C ASN A 275 -20.59 -21.20 -0.07
N ASN A 276 -19.78 -20.56 -0.92
CA ASN A 276 -19.10 -19.31 -0.64
C ASN A 276 -19.34 -18.30 -1.77
N PRO A 277 -20.54 -17.72 -1.86
CA PRO A 277 -20.93 -16.90 -2.98
C PRO A 277 -20.14 -15.59 -3.05
N SER A 278 -19.77 -15.21 -4.27
CA SER A 278 -19.13 -13.93 -4.58
C SER A 278 -20.11 -13.10 -5.43
N LEU A 279 -20.38 -11.86 -4.99
CA LEU A 279 -21.44 -11.02 -5.51
C LEU A 279 -20.87 -9.74 -6.15
N VAL A 280 -21.29 -9.45 -7.38
CA VAL A 280 -21.01 -8.17 -8.03
C VAL A 280 -22.05 -7.16 -7.57
N GLU A 281 -21.78 -6.45 -6.48
CA GLU A 281 -22.72 -5.49 -5.89
C GLU A 281 -21.98 -4.35 -5.19
N ASP A 282 -22.65 -3.19 -5.05
CA ASP A 282 -22.14 -2.10 -4.21
C ASP A 282 -22.17 -2.49 -2.74
N ALA A 283 -20.99 -2.54 -2.12
CA ALA A 283 -20.85 -2.99 -0.73
C ALA A 283 -21.65 -2.14 0.28
N LYS A 284 -21.89 -0.84 0.01
CA LYS A 284 -22.70 0.00 0.89
C LYS A 284 -24.18 -0.36 0.79
N LEU A 285 -24.66 -0.63 -0.43
CA LEU A 285 -26.03 -1.10 -0.65
C LEU A 285 -26.25 -2.48 -0.05
N TYR A 286 -25.28 -3.38 -0.21
CA TYR A 286 -25.34 -4.71 0.42
C TYR A 286 -25.43 -4.61 1.94
N LEU A 287 -24.54 -3.84 2.59
CA LEU A 287 -24.58 -3.60 4.04
C LEU A 287 -25.92 -3.00 4.48
N GLN A 288 -26.49 -2.10 3.70
CA GLN A 288 -27.77 -1.47 4.00
C GLN A 288 -28.97 -2.45 3.90
N ASN A 289 -28.89 -3.42 2.97
CA ASN A 289 -30.01 -4.31 2.67
C ASN A 289 -29.88 -5.70 3.31
N MET A 290 -28.67 -6.11 3.74
CA MET A 290 -28.47 -7.43 4.36
C MET A 290 -29.34 -7.62 5.60
N PRO A 291 -29.80 -8.86 5.88
CA PRO A 291 -30.52 -9.18 7.11
C PRO A 291 -29.68 -8.96 8.37
N GLU A 292 -30.35 -8.69 9.48
CA GLU A 292 -29.70 -8.64 10.80
C GLU A 292 -29.34 -10.07 11.26
N ASN A 293 -28.22 -10.19 11.99
CA ASN A 293 -27.72 -11.43 12.58
C ASN A 293 -27.40 -12.55 11.57
N GLN A 294 -27.18 -12.22 10.30
CA GLN A 294 -26.77 -13.19 9.30
C GLN A 294 -25.28 -13.55 9.44
N TYR A 295 -24.44 -12.60 9.81
CA TYR A 295 -23.01 -12.74 9.91
C TYR A 295 -22.53 -12.51 11.33
N ASP A 296 -21.56 -13.33 11.76
CA ASP A 296 -20.88 -13.19 13.05
C ASP A 296 -19.40 -12.73 12.89
N MET A 297 -18.92 -12.60 11.64
CA MET A 297 -17.70 -11.89 11.30
C MET A 297 -17.93 -11.01 10.08
N ILE A 298 -17.60 -9.71 10.16
CA ILE A 298 -17.70 -8.77 9.03
C ILE A 298 -16.36 -8.09 8.83
N ILE A 299 -15.92 -8.00 7.55
CA ILE A 299 -14.68 -7.33 7.13
C ILE A 299 -15.05 -6.16 6.24
N LEU A 300 -14.64 -4.95 6.64
CA LEU A 300 -14.81 -3.69 5.93
C LEU A 300 -13.44 -3.17 5.53
N ASP A 301 -13.01 -3.40 4.29
CA ASP A 301 -11.74 -2.89 3.73
C ASP A 301 -11.99 -1.96 2.53
N PRO A 302 -12.63 -0.81 2.74
CA PRO A 302 -13.03 0.09 1.66
C PRO A 302 -11.82 0.80 1.03
N PRO A 303 -11.95 1.27 -0.22
CA PRO A 303 -10.99 2.20 -0.80
C PRO A 303 -10.93 3.50 0.01
N ALA A 304 -9.86 4.28 -0.18
CA ALA A 304 -9.68 5.56 0.51
C ALA A 304 -10.84 6.52 0.24
N PHE A 305 -11.75 6.69 1.21
CA PHE A 305 -12.87 7.62 1.10
C PHE A 305 -12.44 9.08 1.20
N ALA A 306 -11.32 9.37 1.88
CA ALA A 306 -10.71 10.69 1.95
C ALA A 306 -9.35 10.69 1.26
N LYS A 307 -9.27 11.18 0.02
CA LYS A 307 -8.02 11.25 -0.76
C LYS A 307 -7.14 12.45 -0.36
N ASN A 308 -7.74 13.48 0.25
CA ASN A 308 -7.07 14.71 0.70
C ASN A 308 -7.89 15.41 1.78
N HIS A 309 -7.33 16.45 2.38
CA HIS A 309 -8.03 17.22 3.44
C HIS A 309 -9.35 17.86 3.00
N LYS A 310 -9.51 18.24 1.71
CA LYS A 310 -10.78 18.80 1.22
C LYS A 310 -11.91 17.77 1.23
N SER A 311 -11.58 16.49 1.07
CA SER A 311 -12.56 15.38 1.10
C SER A 311 -12.69 14.72 2.48
N LEU A 312 -11.97 15.20 3.52
CA LEU A 312 -11.90 14.57 4.83
C LEU A 312 -13.27 14.36 5.47
N HIS A 313 -14.07 15.42 5.60
CA HIS A 313 -15.39 15.33 6.23
C HIS A 313 -16.30 14.30 5.54
N ARG A 314 -16.39 14.37 4.20
CA ARG A 314 -17.19 13.41 3.42
C ARG A 314 -16.66 11.98 3.54
N GLY A 315 -15.34 11.81 3.58
CA GLY A 315 -14.71 10.51 3.78
C GLY A 315 -15.04 9.92 5.16
N LEU A 316 -14.97 10.73 6.22
CA LEU A 316 -15.35 10.32 7.57
C LEU A 316 -16.83 9.89 7.66
N GLN A 317 -17.75 10.60 6.99
CA GLN A 317 -19.15 10.17 6.92
C GLN A 317 -19.31 8.84 6.18
N GLY A 318 -18.52 8.58 5.13
CA GLY A 318 -18.50 7.28 4.46
C GLY A 318 -18.06 6.14 5.37
N TYR A 319 -16.97 6.33 6.13
CA TYR A 319 -16.52 5.36 7.15
C TYR A 319 -17.57 5.16 8.24
N LYS A 320 -18.18 6.25 8.75
CA LYS A 320 -19.25 6.17 9.75
C LYS A 320 -20.41 5.31 9.25
N PHE A 321 -20.86 5.56 8.03
CA PHE A 321 -22.00 4.84 7.43
C PHE A 321 -21.76 3.33 7.37
N ILE A 322 -20.65 2.87 6.77
CA ILE A 322 -20.41 1.43 6.64
C ILE A 322 -20.22 0.74 7.99
N ASN A 323 -19.54 1.39 8.94
CA ASN A 323 -19.37 0.86 10.28
C ASN A 323 -20.70 0.79 11.03
N LYS A 324 -21.56 1.82 10.91
CA LYS A 324 -22.89 1.83 11.51
C LYS A 324 -23.75 0.67 11.00
N GLU A 325 -23.83 0.47 9.68
CA GLU A 325 -24.62 -0.62 9.10
C GLU A 325 -24.10 -1.99 9.54
N ALA A 326 -22.76 -2.19 9.53
CA ALA A 326 -22.16 -3.43 10.00
C ALA A 326 -22.42 -3.68 11.49
N ILE A 327 -22.18 -2.68 12.37
CA ILE A 327 -22.38 -2.80 13.81
C ILE A 327 -23.84 -3.08 14.14
N LYS A 328 -24.79 -2.42 13.45
CA LYS A 328 -26.20 -2.62 13.65
C LYS A 328 -26.64 -4.07 13.39
N LYS A 329 -26.05 -4.71 12.37
CA LYS A 329 -26.57 -5.96 11.82
C LYS A 329 -25.75 -7.21 12.13
N ILE A 330 -24.52 -7.07 12.61
CA ILE A 330 -23.69 -8.21 13.03
C ILE A 330 -24.32 -8.92 14.24
N GLN A 331 -24.17 -10.23 14.34
CA GLN A 331 -24.62 -11.02 15.49
C GLN A 331 -23.98 -10.49 16.80
N ALA A 332 -24.69 -10.67 17.93
CA ALA A 332 -24.13 -10.38 19.26
C ALA A 332 -22.91 -11.29 19.52
N GLY A 333 -21.82 -10.72 20.05
CA GLY A 333 -20.54 -11.38 20.22
C GLY A 333 -19.67 -11.40 18.96
N GLY A 334 -20.20 -10.95 17.81
CA GLY A 334 -19.53 -11.01 16.51
C GLY A 334 -18.31 -10.10 16.39
N LEU A 335 -17.46 -10.40 15.43
CA LEU A 335 -16.18 -9.73 15.17
C LEU A 335 -16.28 -8.79 13.96
N LEU A 336 -16.04 -7.51 14.15
CA LEU A 336 -15.95 -6.53 13.07
C LEU A 336 -14.50 -6.13 12.82
N PHE A 337 -13.97 -6.48 11.64
CA PHE A 337 -12.72 -5.94 11.11
C PHE A 337 -13.03 -4.71 10.28
N THR A 338 -12.45 -3.57 10.60
CA THR A 338 -12.69 -2.33 9.85
C THR A 338 -11.40 -1.59 9.60
N PHE A 339 -11.21 -1.13 8.35
CA PHE A 339 -9.97 -0.53 7.88
C PHE A 339 -10.16 0.84 7.24
N SER A 340 -9.08 1.61 7.21
CA SER A 340 -8.94 2.83 6.42
C SER A 340 -7.52 2.97 5.90
N CYS A 341 -7.37 3.08 4.59
CA CYS A 341 -6.11 3.42 3.91
C CYS A 341 -6.01 4.92 3.54
N SER A 342 -6.92 5.77 4.03
CA SER A 342 -6.91 7.22 3.76
C SER A 342 -5.79 7.91 4.52
N GLN A 343 -4.80 8.49 3.83
CA GLN A 343 -3.72 9.27 4.46
C GLN A 343 -4.25 10.51 5.20
N ALA A 344 -5.33 11.15 4.71
CA ALA A 344 -5.92 12.31 5.33
C ALA A 344 -6.67 12.01 6.65
N VAL A 345 -6.89 10.74 6.99
CA VAL A 345 -7.56 10.30 8.22
C VAL A 345 -6.51 9.70 9.14
N ASP A 346 -6.26 10.28 10.29
CA ASP A 346 -5.37 9.73 11.30
C ASP A 346 -6.04 8.64 12.16
N LYS A 347 -5.24 7.96 13.00
CA LYS A 347 -5.73 6.86 13.85
C LYS A 347 -6.83 7.31 14.83
N ALA A 348 -6.67 8.49 15.45
CA ALA A 348 -7.61 9.01 16.42
C ALA A 348 -8.94 9.39 15.76
N GLN A 349 -8.88 10.02 14.58
CA GLN A 349 -10.07 10.34 13.78
C GLN A 349 -10.80 9.08 13.33
N PHE A 350 -10.06 8.04 12.87
CA PHE A 350 -10.68 6.77 12.47
C PHE A 350 -11.37 6.09 13.66
N GLN A 351 -10.71 5.98 14.80
CA GLN A 351 -11.30 5.41 16.01
C GLN A 351 -12.52 6.22 16.47
N SER A 352 -12.45 7.54 16.43
CA SER A 352 -13.57 8.42 16.82
C SER A 352 -14.79 8.24 15.93
N ILE A 353 -14.60 8.07 14.61
CA ILE A 353 -15.72 7.88 13.69
C ILE A 353 -16.36 6.50 13.82
N VAL A 354 -15.59 5.46 14.11
CA VAL A 354 -16.08 4.11 14.41
C VAL A 354 -16.84 4.11 15.74
N MET A 355 -16.33 4.81 16.77
CA MET A 355 -17.04 5.01 18.03
C MET A 355 -18.39 5.74 17.83
N ALA A 356 -18.42 6.80 17.02
CA ALA A 356 -19.65 7.51 16.71
C ALA A 356 -20.68 6.60 16.00
N ALA A 357 -20.21 5.70 15.11
CA ALA A 357 -21.06 4.70 14.48
C ALA A 357 -21.66 3.72 15.52
N ALA A 358 -20.86 3.24 16.47
CA ALA A 358 -21.34 2.35 17.55
C ALA A 358 -22.37 3.06 18.45
N ILE A 359 -22.12 4.31 18.85
CA ILE A 359 -23.06 5.11 19.67
C ILE A 359 -24.42 5.24 18.96
N GLU A 360 -24.45 5.51 17.66
CA GLU A 360 -25.71 5.65 16.92
C GLU A 360 -26.51 4.34 16.81
N THR A 361 -25.88 3.19 16.95
CA THR A 361 -26.56 1.89 16.97
C THR A 361 -27.04 1.48 18.35
N GLY A 362 -26.58 2.16 19.42
CA GLY A 362 -26.82 1.79 20.81
C GLY A 362 -26.11 0.51 21.27
N ARG A 363 -25.28 -0.10 20.40
CA ARG A 363 -24.55 -1.34 20.73
C ARG A 363 -23.21 -1.05 21.38
N LYS A 364 -22.80 -1.93 22.29
CA LYS A 364 -21.48 -1.86 22.92
C LYS A 364 -20.45 -2.52 22.02
N ALA A 365 -19.25 -1.93 21.98
CA ALA A 365 -18.14 -2.43 21.19
C ALA A 365 -16.83 -2.38 22.00
N LYS A 366 -16.02 -3.44 21.89
CA LYS A 366 -14.69 -3.52 22.50
C LYS A 366 -13.65 -3.65 21.42
N ILE A 367 -12.57 -2.86 21.49
CA ILE A 367 -11.43 -3.01 20.59
C ILE A 367 -10.57 -4.17 21.09
N LEU A 368 -10.45 -5.23 20.28
CA LEU A 368 -9.58 -6.37 20.57
C LEU A 368 -8.17 -6.17 20.00
N TYR A 369 -8.07 -5.59 18.78
CA TYR A 369 -6.80 -5.34 18.10
C TYR A 369 -6.81 -3.97 17.43
N GLN A 370 -5.63 -3.33 17.44
CA GLN A 370 -5.31 -2.18 16.59
C GLN A 370 -4.35 -2.67 15.50
N LEU A 371 -4.67 -2.41 14.24
CA LEU A 371 -4.01 -2.97 13.08
C LEU A 371 -3.31 -1.89 12.25
N SER A 372 -2.27 -2.28 11.53
CA SER A 372 -1.48 -1.42 10.66
C SER A 372 -0.95 -2.22 9.47
N GLN A 373 -0.14 -1.58 8.62
CA GLN A 373 0.62 -2.23 7.57
C GLN A 373 1.70 -3.18 8.14
N PRO A 374 2.07 -4.26 7.40
CA PRO A 374 3.07 -5.24 7.83
C PRO A 374 4.51 -4.70 7.69
N GLU A 375 5.48 -5.50 8.17
CA GLU A 375 6.90 -5.15 8.25
C GLU A 375 7.57 -4.95 6.89
N ASP A 376 7.08 -5.54 5.82
CA ASP A 376 7.58 -5.28 4.47
C ASP A 376 7.09 -3.93 3.88
N HIS A 377 6.29 -3.20 4.64
CA HIS A 377 5.86 -1.83 4.38
C HIS A 377 6.42 -0.89 5.47
N PRO A 378 7.75 -0.77 5.60
CA PRO A 378 8.36 -0.01 6.70
C PRO A 378 7.99 1.47 6.64
N ILE A 379 7.88 2.06 7.82
CA ILE A 379 7.66 3.49 7.98
C ILE A 379 8.98 4.13 8.37
N ASN A 380 9.43 5.11 7.61
CA ASN A 380 10.57 5.91 8.01
C ASN A 380 10.18 6.75 9.23
N ILE A 381 10.87 6.59 10.35
CA ILE A 381 10.55 7.27 11.61
C ILE A 381 10.60 8.81 11.47
N TYR A 382 11.39 9.31 10.52
CA TYR A 382 11.50 10.74 10.20
C TYR A 382 10.45 11.22 9.19
N HIS A 383 9.61 10.29 8.67
CA HIS A 383 8.54 10.54 7.72
C HIS A 383 7.28 9.76 8.14
N PRO A 384 6.60 10.23 9.19
CA PRO A 384 5.43 9.54 9.76
C PRO A 384 4.23 9.46 8.81
N GLU A 385 4.20 10.26 7.75
CA GLU A 385 3.21 10.23 6.67
C GLU A 385 3.16 8.89 5.94
N GLY A 386 4.21 8.06 6.06
CA GLY A 386 4.24 6.69 5.57
C GLY A 386 3.28 5.73 6.31
N ALA A 387 2.76 6.10 7.48
CA ALA A 387 1.78 5.34 8.25
C ALA A 387 0.36 5.58 7.71
N TYR A 388 -0.05 4.86 6.69
CA TYR A 388 -1.32 5.11 6.01
C TYR A 388 -2.44 4.11 6.34
N LEU A 389 -2.12 2.85 6.70
CA LEU A 389 -3.12 1.82 7.01
C LEU A 389 -3.47 1.83 8.50
N LYS A 390 -4.74 1.90 8.80
CA LYS A 390 -5.33 1.81 10.14
C LYS A 390 -6.44 0.77 10.12
N GLY A 391 -6.47 -0.08 11.13
CA GLY A 391 -7.55 -1.05 11.30
C GLY A 391 -7.88 -1.26 12.76
N LEU A 392 -9.11 -1.69 12.99
CA LEU A 392 -9.62 -2.11 14.30
C LEU A 392 -10.31 -3.47 14.15
N VAL A 393 -10.10 -4.33 15.12
CA VAL A 393 -10.97 -5.48 15.33
C VAL A 393 -11.82 -5.22 16.54
N LEU A 394 -13.13 -5.18 16.34
CA LEU A 394 -14.10 -4.95 17.40
C LEU A 394 -14.89 -6.22 17.69
N GLN A 395 -15.18 -6.47 18.96
CA GLN A 395 -16.24 -7.37 19.37
C GLN A 395 -17.48 -6.54 19.67
N ILE A 396 -18.63 -6.93 19.10
CA ILE A 396 -19.90 -6.20 19.19
C ILE A 396 -20.88 -7.02 20.04
N ASP A 397 -21.34 -6.43 21.15
CA ASP A 397 -22.27 -7.08 22.07
C ASP A 397 -23.73 -6.93 21.62
#